data_da14359f679593601dd655166bb86a9a
#
_entry.id   da14359f679593601dd655166bb86a9a
#
_cell.length_a   1.000
_cell.length_b   1.000
_cell.length_c   1.000
_cell.angle_alpha   90.00
_cell.angle_beta   90.00
_cell.angle_gamma   90.00
#
_symmetry.space_group_name_H-M   'P 1'
#
loop_
_entity.id
_entity.type
_entity.pdbx_description
1 polymer ?
#
loop_
_entity_poly.entity_id
_entity_poly.type
_entity_poly.pdbx_seq_one_letter_code
_entity_poly.pdbx_strand_id
1 'polypeptide(L)'
;NIAIIDQARNGTGCAIVHSDDEVGIQHLNQEAAKAMAAGNRAGYDISKAHAMRWITSNPAKAAGILNQTGSIEVGKDADVVLWTGDPFSVYSRAEKVLIDGALAFDMKDPKIQPITDFDLGIIQPQTNRVN
;
A
#
# COMPACT_ATOMS: atom_id res chain seq x y z
N ASN A 1 -1.48 -11.51 16.95
CA ASN A 1 -0.81 -10.19 16.82
C ASN A 1 0.33 -10.34 15.81
N ILE A 2 0.32 -9.54 14.76
CA ILE A 2 1.28 -9.61 13.64
C ILE A 2 2.73 -9.41 14.11
N ALA A 3 2.96 -8.53 15.09
CA ALA A 3 4.28 -8.30 15.65
C ALA A 3 4.88 -9.56 16.32
N ILE A 4 4.04 -10.37 16.97
CA ILE A 4 4.49 -11.65 17.56
C ILE A 4 4.89 -12.64 16.47
N ILE A 5 4.12 -12.72 15.40
CA ILE A 5 4.42 -13.60 14.26
C ILE A 5 5.70 -13.16 13.57
N ASP A 6 5.84 -11.85 13.36
CA ASP A 6 7.00 -11.24 12.73
C ASP A 6 8.28 -11.48 13.52
N GLN A 7 8.22 -11.35 14.85
CA GLN A 7 9.34 -11.56 15.76
C GLN A 7 9.61 -13.04 16.08
N ALA A 8 8.76 -13.96 15.62
CA ALA A 8 9.00 -15.39 15.76
C ALA A 8 10.34 -15.78 15.13
N ARG A 9 11.00 -16.80 15.68
CA ARG A 9 12.29 -17.29 15.21
C ARG A 9 13.36 -16.18 15.09
N ASN A 10 13.47 -15.34 16.11
CA ASN A 10 14.43 -14.24 16.18
C ASN A 10 14.24 -13.20 15.05
N GLY A 11 13.01 -12.84 14.72
CA GLY A 11 12.70 -11.80 13.73
C GLY A 11 12.76 -12.29 12.27
N THR A 12 12.77 -13.59 12.04
CA THR A 12 12.73 -14.16 10.69
C THR A 12 11.31 -14.57 10.25
N GLY A 13 10.29 -14.22 11.05
CA GLY A 13 8.89 -14.44 10.69
C GLY A 13 8.51 -13.69 9.41
N CYS A 14 7.72 -14.32 8.57
CA CYS A 14 7.19 -13.70 7.35
C CYS A 14 5.74 -13.26 7.62
N ALA A 15 5.58 -12.15 8.34
CA ALA A 15 4.27 -11.59 8.62
C ALA A 15 3.73 -10.83 7.41
N ILE A 16 2.42 -10.91 7.18
CA ILE A 16 1.71 -10.25 6.08
C ILE A 16 0.46 -9.59 6.65
N VAL A 17 0.20 -8.35 6.23
CA VAL A 17 -1.07 -7.66 6.47
C VAL A 17 -1.90 -7.76 5.20
N HIS A 18 -3.14 -8.19 5.35
CA HIS A 18 -4.13 -8.21 4.27
C HIS A 18 -5.49 -7.72 4.80
N SER A 19 -6.45 -7.43 3.93
CA SER A 19 -7.80 -6.97 4.35
C SER A 19 -8.74 -8.11 4.09
N ASP A 20 -9.20 -8.81 3.50
CA ASP A 20 -10.32 -9.68 3.18
C ASP A 20 -11.58 -8.92 2.73
N ASP A 21 -11.49 -7.60 2.60
CA ASP A 21 -12.62 -6.76 2.17
C ASP A 21 -12.16 -5.59 1.29
N GLU A 22 -13.07 -5.05 0.49
CA GLU A 22 -12.82 -3.98 -0.47
C GLU A 22 -12.60 -2.61 0.19
N VAL A 23 -13.07 -2.42 1.40
CA VAL A 23 -12.88 -1.17 2.16
C VAL A 23 -11.52 -1.17 2.85
N GLY A 24 -11.19 -2.27 3.52
CA GLY A 24 -9.96 -2.41 4.30
C GLY A 24 -8.70 -2.37 3.42
N ILE A 25 -8.78 -2.85 2.17
CA ILE A 25 -7.62 -2.84 1.25
C ILE A 25 -7.08 -1.44 0.99
N GLN A 26 -7.93 -0.42 1.04
CA GLN A 26 -7.54 0.99 0.84
C GLN A 26 -6.68 1.54 1.99
N HIS A 27 -6.62 0.85 3.11
CA HIS A 27 -5.99 1.30 4.35
C HIS A 27 -4.89 0.36 4.86
N LEU A 28 -4.36 -0.55 4.03
CA LEU A 28 -3.34 -1.52 4.45
C LEU A 28 -2.08 -0.87 5.04
N ASN A 29 -1.68 0.29 4.55
CA ASN A 29 -0.58 1.07 5.12
C ASN A 29 -0.87 1.49 6.56
N GLN A 30 -2.11 1.87 6.87
CA GLN A 30 -2.53 2.25 8.22
C GLN A 30 -2.65 1.03 9.13
N GLU A 31 -3.10 -0.11 8.63
CA GLU A 31 -3.15 -1.36 9.40
C GLU A 31 -1.72 -1.84 9.75
N ALA A 32 -0.78 -1.76 8.82
CA ALA A 32 0.63 -2.01 9.11
C ALA A 32 1.19 -1.04 10.17
N ALA A 33 0.84 0.24 10.10
CA ALA A 33 1.23 1.25 11.09
C ALA A 33 0.68 0.94 12.49
N LYS A 34 -0.60 0.57 12.59
CA LYS A 34 -1.23 0.16 13.86
C LYS A 34 -0.56 -1.07 14.46
N ALA A 35 -0.28 -2.08 13.63
CA ALA A 35 0.39 -3.30 14.06
C ALA A 35 1.82 -3.03 14.53
N MET A 36 2.59 -2.20 13.81
CA MET A 36 3.92 -1.74 14.22
C MET A 36 3.87 -1.01 15.56
N ALA A 37 2.98 -0.04 15.71
CA ALA A 37 2.84 0.72 16.94
C ALA A 37 2.44 -0.17 18.13
N ALA A 38 1.57 -1.15 17.92
CA ALA A 38 1.20 -2.14 18.94
C ALA A 38 2.40 -3.00 19.36
N GLY A 39 3.20 -3.45 18.38
CA GLY A 39 4.43 -4.20 18.63
C GLY A 39 5.44 -3.40 19.44
N ASN A 40 5.68 -2.15 19.05
CA ASN A 40 6.63 -1.27 19.75
C ASN A 40 6.18 -0.97 21.20
N ARG A 41 4.87 -0.81 21.43
CA ARG A 41 4.34 -0.71 22.82
C ARG A 41 4.54 -2.00 23.63
N ALA A 42 4.61 -3.14 22.97
CA ALA A 42 4.86 -4.43 23.60
C ALA A 42 6.37 -4.72 23.81
N GLY A 43 7.25 -3.77 23.47
CA GLY A 43 8.69 -3.87 23.69
C GLY A 43 9.48 -4.39 22.48
N TYR A 44 8.87 -4.57 21.32
CA TYR A 44 9.60 -4.87 20.09
C TYR A 44 10.11 -3.58 19.45
N ASP A 45 11.25 -3.65 18.79
CA ASP A 45 11.84 -2.52 18.03
C ASP A 45 11.60 -2.71 16.52
N ILE A 46 10.40 -2.34 16.07
CA ILE A 46 9.98 -2.52 14.70
C ILE A 46 10.07 -1.17 13.97
N SER A 47 11.00 -1.06 13.02
CA SER A 47 11.15 0.13 12.18
C SER A 47 10.02 0.23 11.13
N LYS A 48 9.79 1.45 10.62
CA LYS A 48 8.84 1.67 9.50
C LYS A 48 9.23 0.87 8.25
N ALA A 49 10.51 0.81 7.91
CA ALA A 49 11.01 0.03 6.79
C ALA A 49 10.74 -1.48 6.98
N HIS A 50 10.83 -1.97 8.22
CA HIS A 50 10.47 -3.35 8.54
C HIS A 50 8.97 -3.59 8.36
N ALA A 51 8.12 -2.74 8.93
CA ALA A 51 6.67 -2.87 8.84
C ALA A 51 6.17 -2.72 7.38
N MET A 52 6.83 -1.92 6.54
CA MET A 52 6.51 -1.80 5.11
C MET A 52 6.62 -3.15 4.40
N ARG A 53 7.56 -4.01 4.79
CA ARG A 53 7.70 -5.35 4.19
C ARG A 53 6.46 -6.22 4.37
N TRP A 54 5.65 -5.99 5.40
CA TRP A 54 4.43 -6.76 5.66
C TRP A 54 3.36 -6.58 4.57
N ILE A 55 3.44 -5.47 3.83
CA ILE A 55 2.51 -5.13 2.74
C ILE A 55 3.18 -5.06 1.36
N THR A 56 4.46 -5.39 1.26
CA THR A 56 5.24 -5.36 0.01
C THR A 56 6.00 -6.66 -0.22
N SER A 57 7.24 -6.76 0.25
CA SER A 57 8.12 -7.90 -0.06
C SER A 57 7.69 -9.21 0.60
N ASN A 58 7.06 -9.18 1.78
CA ASN A 58 6.59 -10.41 2.42
C ASN A 58 5.44 -11.07 1.65
N PRO A 59 4.36 -10.36 1.23
CA PRO A 59 3.35 -10.97 0.37
C PRO A 59 3.92 -11.44 -0.98
N ALA A 60 4.81 -10.69 -1.61
CA ALA A 60 5.47 -11.11 -2.84
C ALA A 60 6.30 -12.40 -2.64
N LYS A 61 6.99 -12.53 -1.51
CA LYS A 61 7.72 -13.74 -1.14
C LYS A 61 6.79 -14.93 -0.92
N ALA A 62 5.68 -14.73 -0.22
CA ALA A 62 4.71 -15.79 0.03
C ALA A 62 4.01 -16.27 -1.25
N ALA A 63 3.76 -15.35 -2.19
CA ALA A 63 3.23 -15.65 -3.52
C ALA A 63 4.26 -16.25 -4.49
N GLY A 64 5.55 -16.28 -4.12
CA GLY A 64 6.62 -16.80 -4.98
C GLY A 64 7.06 -15.87 -6.12
N ILE A 65 6.71 -14.58 -6.05
CA ILE A 65 6.97 -13.58 -7.10
C ILE A 65 7.94 -12.47 -6.65
N LEU A 66 8.68 -12.69 -5.55
CA LEU A 66 9.61 -11.68 -5.03
C LEU A 66 10.73 -11.29 -6.01
N ASN A 67 11.06 -12.16 -6.96
CA ASN A 67 12.00 -11.88 -8.04
C ASN A 67 11.43 -10.91 -9.11
N GLN A 68 10.12 -10.71 -9.14
CA GLN A 68 9.40 -9.85 -10.09
C GLN A 68 9.00 -8.52 -9.46
N THR A 69 8.45 -8.54 -8.26
CA THR A 69 7.91 -7.35 -7.58
C THR A 69 8.09 -7.40 -6.07
N GLY A 70 7.58 -6.42 -5.33
CA GLY A 70 7.58 -6.35 -3.85
C GLY A 70 8.77 -5.61 -3.25
N SER A 71 9.73 -5.19 -4.05
CA SER A 71 10.85 -4.32 -3.67
C SER A 71 11.31 -3.47 -4.85
N ILE A 72 11.88 -2.31 -4.57
CA ILE A 72 12.42 -1.40 -5.61
C ILE A 72 13.85 -1.81 -5.90
N GLU A 73 14.03 -2.58 -6.97
CA GLU A 73 15.31 -3.10 -7.42
C GLU A 73 15.37 -3.06 -8.95
N VAL A 74 16.58 -2.90 -9.52
CA VAL A 74 16.76 -2.94 -10.97
C VAL A 74 16.36 -4.31 -11.52
N GLY A 75 15.52 -4.31 -12.54
CA GLY A 75 15.04 -5.52 -13.21
C GLY A 75 13.74 -6.10 -12.66
N LYS A 76 13.13 -5.43 -11.67
CA LYS A 76 11.78 -5.75 -11.20
C LYS A 76 10.72 -4.84 -11.82
N ASP A 77 9.49 -5.30 -11.77
CA ASP A 77 8.33 -4.54 -12.20
C ASP A 77 8.24 -3.24 -11.38
N ALA A 78 8.00 -2.12 -12.05
CA ALA A 78 7.95 -0.82 -11.42
C ALA A 78 6.54 -0.54 -10.85
N ASP A 79 6.13 -1.35 -9.86
CA ASP A 79 4.93 -1.15 -9.05
C ASP A 79 5.28 -0.20 -7.90
N VAL A 80 5.07 1.09 -8.09
CA VAL A 80 5.55 2.13 -7.17
C VAL A 80 4.44 3.08 -6.79
N VAL A 81 4.35 3.38 -5.49
CA VAL A 81 3.46 4.41 -4.95
C VAL A 81 4.29 5.58 -4.42
N LEU A 82 4.03 6.77 -4.94
CA LEU A 82 4.54 8.03 -4.41
C LEU A 82 3.51 8.59 -3.41
N TRP A 83 3.98 8.92 -2.22
CA TRP A 83 3.13 9.44 -1.14
C TRP A 83 3.38 10.92 -0.90
N THR A 84 2.35 11.65 -0.49
CA THR A 84 2.47 13.08 -0.11
C THR A 84 3.29 13.30 1.16
N GLY A 85 3.59 12.24 1.90
CA GLY A 85 4.36 12.25 3.14
C GLY A 85 4.63 10.83 3.65
N ASP A 86 4.71 10.65 4.96
CA ASP A 86 4.92 9.34 5.58
C ASP A 86 3.76 8.38 5.24
N PRO A 87 4.01 7.24 4.58
CA PRO A 87 2.95 6.28 4.21
C PRO A 87 2.13 5.79 5.41
N PHE A 88 2.71 5.80 6.62
CA PHE A 88 2.05 5.35 7.84
C PHE A 88 1.24 6.43 8.55
N SER A 89 1.23 7.65 8.00
CA SER A 89 0.39 8.73 8.50
C SER A 89 -1.01 8.67 7.88
N VAL A 90 -2.05 8.83 8.70
CA VAL A 90 -3.44 8.94 8.24
C VAL A 90 -3.69 10.22 7.39
N TYR A 91 -2.77 11.17 7.41
CA TYR A 91 -2.83 12.39 6.61
C TYR A 91 -2.17 12.25 5.23
N SER A 92 -1.35 11.22 5.04
CA SER A 92 -0.68 10.98 3.76
C SER A 92 -1.62 10.29 2.77
N ARG A 93 -1.50 10.67 1.51
CA ARG A 93 -2.25 10.09 0.39
C ARG A 93 -1.29 9.62 -0.68
N ALA A 94 -1.70 8.63 -1.46
CA ALA A 94 -1.00 8.30 -2.70
C ALA A 94 -1.10 9.51 -3.63
N GLU A 95 0.03 10.07 -4.04
CA GLU A 95 0.10 11.16 -5.02
C GLU A 95 0.10 10.60 -6.44
N LYS A 96 0.90 9.56 -6.66
CA LYS A 96 0.98 8.83 -7.93
C LYS A 96 1.10 7.34 -7.66
N VAL A 97 0.53 6.55 -8.56
CA VAL A 97 0.69 5.10 -8.58
C VAL A 97 1.16 4.68 -9.95
N LEU A 98 2.27 3.94 -9.99
CA LEU A 98 2.75 3.29 -11.19
C LEU A 98 2.51 1.79 -11.05
N ILE A 99 2.06 1.16 -12.12
CA ILE A 99 1.90 -0.28 -12.24
C ILE A 99 2.67 -0.69 -13.49
N ASP A 100 3.61 -1.59 -13.34
CA ASP A 100 4.50 -2.04 -14.42
C ASP A 100 5.17 -0.85 -15.17
N GLY A 101 5.53 0.19 -14.41
CA GLY A 101 6.10 1.43 -14.92
C GLY A 101 5.13 2.40 -15.57
N ALA A 102 3.88 2.01 -15.81
CA ALA A 102 2.86 2.88 -16.37
C ALA A 102 2.16 3.68 -15.26
N LEU A 103 1.92 4.98 -15.50
CA LEU A 103 1.20 5.83 -14.56
C LEU A 103 -0.29 5.46 -14.56
N ALA A 104 -0.74 4.78 -13.49
CA ALA A 104 -2.09 4.29 -13.32
C ALA A 104 -2.99 5.28 -12.56
N PHE A 105 -2.40 6.13 -11.71
CA PHE A 105 -3.12 7.13 -10.92
C PHE A 105 -2.25 8.37 -10.72
N ASP A 106 -2.84 9.55 -10.86
CA ASP A 106 -2.27 10.83 -10.45
C ASP A 106 -3.33 11.65 -9.71
N MET A 107 -3.06 11.97 -8.46
CA MET A 107 -3.98 12.75 -7.63
C MET A 107 -4.30 14.13 -8.21
N LYS A 108 -3.39 14.67 -9.04
CA LYS A 108 -3.51 16.02 -9.65
C LYS A 108 -4.10 16.00 -11.06
N ASP A 109 -4.22 14.83 -11.70
CA ASP A 109 -4.81 14.69 -13.04
C ASP A 109 -6.13 13.92 -13.01
N PRO A 110 -7.29 14.60 -13.10
CA PRO A 110 -8.59 13.92 -13.09
C PRO A 110 -8.79 12.91 -14.22
N LYS A 111 -7.99 12.97 -15.29
CA LYS A 111 -8.12 12.04 -16.43
C LYS A 111 -7.54 10.66 -16.14
N ILE A 112 -6.67 10.58 -15.14
CA ILE A 112 -5.98 9.33 -14.74
C ILE A 112 -6.50 8.84 -13.38
N GLN A 113 -7.60 9.43 -12.87
CA GLN A 113 -8.23 8.95 -11.65
C GLN A 113 -9.30 7.90 -12.00
N PRO A 114 -9.31 6.75 -11.30
CA PRO A 114 -10.40 5.80 -11.48
C PRO A 114 -11.71 6.42 -11.01
N ILE A 115 -12.78 6.10 -11.74
CA ILE A 115 -14.14 6.43 -11.30
C ILE A 115 -14.49 5.43 -10.20
N THR A 116 -14.89 5.94 -9.04
CA THR A 116 -15.30 5.08 -7.92
C THR A 116 -16.75 4.63 -8.07
N ASP A 117 -17.04 3.40 -7.71
CA ASP A 117 -18.41 2.87 -7.69
C ASP A 117 -19.29 3.56 -6.64
N PHE A 118 -18.70 4.27 -5.68
CA PHE A 118 -19.44 5.09 -4.71
C PHE A 118 -20.09 6.33 -5.33
N ASP A 119 -19.67 6.73 -6.52
CA ASP A 119 -20.27 7.84 -7.27
C ASP A 119 -21.42 7.37 -8.18
N LEU A 120 -21.80 6.11 -8.13
CA LEU A 120 -22.95 5.57 -8.85
C LEU A 120 -24.24 6.27 -8.38
N GLY A 121 -24.88 6.99 -9.30
CA GLY A 121 -26.10 7.78 -9.04
C GLY A 121 -25.84 9.28 -8.84
N ILE A 122 -24.61 9.74 -8.73
CA ILE A 122 -24.27 11.16 -8.84
C ILE A 122 -24.16 11.49 -10.33
N ILE A 123 -25.18 12.20 -10.85
CA ILE A 123 -25.14 12.72 -12.22
C ILE A 123 -24.05 13.79 -12.26
N GLN A 124 -22.88 13.44 -12.80
CA GLN A 124 -21.85 14.43 -13.09
C GLN A 124 -22.43 15.43 -14.08
N PRO A 125 -22.33 16.74 -13.82
CA PRO A 125 -22.71 17.74 -14.82
C PRO A 125 -21.92 17.45 -16.10
N GLN A 126 -22.62 17.19 -17.19
CA GLN A 126 -21.95 17.04 -18.49
C GLN A 126 -21.26 18.37 -18.78
N THR A 127 -19.94 18.43 -18.59
CA THR A 127 -19.15 19.51 -19.13
C THR A 127 -19.23 19.38 -20.66
N ASN A 128 -20.04 20.22 -21.29
CA ASN A 128 -20.09 20.34 -22.74
C ASN A 128 -18.68 20.48 -23.26
N ARG A 129 -18.16 19.43 -23.90
CA ARG A 129 -16.99 19.55 -24.74
C ARG A 129 -17.39 20.46 -25.90
N VAL A 130 -17.06 21.72 -25.80
CA VAL A 130 -17.06 22.60 -26.97
C VAL A 130 -15.87 22.16 -27.83
N ASN A 131 -16.18 21.73 -29.06
CA ASN A 131 -15.20 21.34 -30.08
C ASN A 131 -14.23 22.47 -30.43
#